data_2e7b1592fdd9613c516cc9e4258219b0
#
_entry.id   2e7b1592fdd9613c516cc9e4258219b0
#
_cell.length_a   1.000
_cell.length_b   1.000
_cell.length_c   1.000
_cell.angle_alpha   90.00
_cell.angle_beta   90.00
_cell.angle_gamma   90.00
#
_symmetry.space_group_name_H-M   'P 1'
#
loop_
_entity.id
_entity.type
_entity.pdbx_description
1 polymer ?
#
loop_
_entity_poly.entity_id
_entity_poly.type
_entity_poly.pdbx_seq_one_letter_code
_entity_poly.pdbx_strand_id
1 'polypeptide(L)'
;MPVGTAGSVKAVHQRELKNDIQAQIILGNTYHLYLRPGLELLQQAGGLHAFIGWERPILTDSGGYQVYSLSDNRKIKEEGVTFKSHIDGSKHIFTPENVMDIQRTI
;
A
#
# COMPACT_ATOMS: atom_id res chain seq x y z
N MET A 1 14.07 -2.79 8.41
CA MET A 1 12.64 -3.14 8.33
C MET A 1 12.36 -3.66 6.93
N PRO A 2 11.94 -4.92 6.79
CA PRO A 2 11.64 -5.47 5.48
C PRO A 2 10.48 -4.74 4.82
N VAL A 3 10.55 -4.59 3.49
CA VAL A 3 9.54 -3.88 2.69
C VAL A 3 8.69 -4.89 1.93
N GLY A 4 7.39 -4.93 2.27
CA GLY A 4 6.39 -5.74 1.58
C GLY A 4 5.52 -4.86 0.68
N THR A 5 5.99 -4.52 -0.51
CA THR A 5 5.39 -3.52 -1.39
C THR A 5 3.90 -3.80 -1.66
N ALA A 6 3.56 -5.01 -2.03
CA ALA A 6 2.18 -5.44 -2.27
C ALA A 6 1.72 -6.46 -1.22
N GLY A 7 2.17 -6.31 0.02
CA GLY A 7 1.86 -7.21 1.12
C GLY A 7 2.81 -8.39 1.24
N SER A 8 3.83 -8.48 0.40
CA SER A 8 4.83 -9.54 0.49
C SER A 8 6.22 -8.99 0.26
N VAL A 9 7.19 -9.52 0.98
CA VAL A 9 8.61 -9.30 0.72
C VAL A 9 9.02 -10.27 -0.39
N LYS A 10 9.48 -9.73 -1.50
CA LYS A 10 9.78 -10.53 -2.70
C LYS A 10 10.76 -11.66 -2.39
N ALA A 11 10.43 -12.87 -2.84
CA ALA A 11 11.21 -14.10 -2.68
C ALA A 11 11.35 -14.57 -1.22
N VAL A 12 10.58 -14.02 -0.28
CA VAL A 12 10.61 -14.41 1.12
C VAL A 12 9.19 -14.73 1.60
N HIS A 13 8.99 -15.92 2.13
CA HIS A 13 7.70 -16.29 2.74
C HIS A 13 7.49 -15.60 4.08
N GLN A 14 6.22 -15.37 4.46
CA GLN A 14 5.89 -14.79 5.76
C GLN A 14 6.47 -15.61 6.92
N ARG A 15 6.44 -16.93 6.78
CA ARG A 15 7.06 -17.86 7.75
C ARG A 15 8.55 -17.58 7.94
N GLU A 16 9.28 -17.30 6.86
CA GLU A 16 10.71 -17.01 6.92
C GLU A 16 10.97 -15.65 7.57
N LEU A 17 10.12 -14.64 7.27
CA LEU A 17 10.20 -13.34 7.93
C LEU A 17 10.01 -13.46 9.44
N LYS A 18 9.06 -14.27 9.87
CA LYS A 18 8.72 -14.43 11.28
C LYS A 18 9.74 -15.28 12.03
N ASN A 19 10.09 -16.44 11.48
CA ASN A 19 10.87 -17.45 12.20
C ASN A 19 12.38 -17.37 11.95
N ASP A 20 12.79 -17.11 10.69
CA ASP A 20 14.21 -17.11 10.32
C ASP A 20 14.83 -15.73 10.45
N ILE A 21 14.18 -14.70 9.86
CA ILE A 21 14.64 -13.32 9.89
C ILE A 21 14.25 -12.66 11.21
N GLN A 22 13.15 -13.11 11.83
CA GLN A 22 12.59 -12.56 13.06
C GLN A 22 12.22 -11.08 12.94
N ALA A 23 11.67 -10.68 11.80
CA ALA A 23 11.20 -9.32 11.59
C ALA A 23 10.08 -8.98 12.58
N GLN A 24 10.20 -7.85 13.28
CA GLN A 24 9.21 -7.38 14.24
C GLN A 24 8.15 -6.52 13.59
N ILE A 25 8.52 -5.82 12.51
CA ILE A 25 7.66 -4.90 11.78
C ILE A 25 8.04 -4.96 10.30
N ILE A 26 7.04 -4.84 9.42
CA ILE A 26 7.26 -4.71 7.98
C ILE A 26 6.61 -3.44 7.48
N LEU A 27 7.04 -2.97 6.31
CA LEU A 27 6.48 -1.79 5.67
C LEU A 27 5.62 -2.20 4.48
N GLY A 28 4.42 -1.63 4.40
CA GLY A 28 3.54 -1.75 3.24
C GLY A 28 3.45 -0.42 2.49
N ASN A 29 3.43 -0.47 1.16
CA ASN A 29 3.36 0.73 0.33
C ASN A 29 1.92 1.04 -0.04
N THR A 30 1.38 2.11 0.50
CA THR A 30 -0.03 2.50 0.33
C THR A 30 -0.42 2.70 -1.13
N TYR A 31 0.41 3.38 -1.92
CA TYR A 31 0.16 3.57 -3.34
C TYR A 31 -0.04 2.24 -4.08
N HIS A 32 0.87 1.30 -3.86
CA HIS A 32 0.81 -0.01 -4.52
C HIS A 32 -0.38 -0.83 -4.04
N LEU A 33 -0.64 -0.85 -2.74
CA LEU A 33 -1.77 -1.59 -2.16
C LEU A 33 -3.12 -1.03 -2.61
N TYR A 34 -3.22 0.30 -2.76
CA TYR A 34 -4.41 0.96 -3.27
C TYR A 34 -4.73 0.52 -4.69
N LEU A 35 -3.71 0.41 -5.55
CA LEU A 35 -3.88 -0.01 -6.94
C LEU A 35 -4.08 -1.52 -7.07
N ARG A 36 -3.35 -2.30 -6.28
CA ARG A 36 -3.39 -3.77 -6.33
C ARG A 36 -3.00 -4.37 -4.98
N PRO A 37 -3.88 -5.09 -4.30
CA PRO A 37 -5.17 -5.67 -4.78
C PRO A 37 -6.33 -4.69 -4.82
N GLY A 38 -6.19 -3.48 -4.24
CA GLY A 38 -7.26 -2.51 -4.16
C GLY A 38 -8.02 -2.57 -2.84
N LEU A 39 -8.67 -1.46 -2.49
CA LEU A 39 -9.32 -1.31 -1.18
C LEU A 39 -10.50 -2.26 -0.98
N GLU A 40 -11.27 -2.50 -2.03
CA GLU A 40 -12.44 -3.37 -1.94
C GLU A 40 -12.05 -4.79 -1.51
N LEU A 41 -11.01 -5.35 -2.14
CA LEU A 41 -10.54 -6.68 -1.80
C LEU A 41 -9.92 -6.72 -0.41
N LEU A 42 -9.15 -5.71 -0.02
CA LEU A 42 -8.57 -5.63 1.32
C LEU A 42 -9.66 -5.53 2.39
N GLN A 43 -10.72 -4.76 2.14
CA GLN A 43 -11.83 -4.64 3.06
C GLN A 43 -12.57 -5.98 3.21
N GLN A 44 -12.81 -6.69 2.12
CA GLN A 44 -13.44 -8.01 2.14
C GLN A 44 -12.60 -9.04 2.88
N ALA A 45 -11.28 -8.94 2.78
CA ALA A 45 -10.36 -9.85 3.47
C ALA A 45 -10.21 -9.54 4.97
N GLY A 46 -10.73 -8.42 5.46
CA GLY A 46 -10.60 -8.02 6.85
C GLY A 46 -9.38 -7.15 7.15
N GLY A 47 -8.80 -6.52 6.13
CA GLY A 47 -7.63 -5.65 6.25
C GLY A 47 -6.34 -6.31 5.79
N LEU A 48 -5.25 -5.55 5.82
CA LEU A 48 -3.97 -6.00 5.29
C LEU A 48 -3.37 -7.16 6.07
N HIS A 49 -3.45 -7.12 7.40
CA HIS A 49 -2.94 -8.21 8.25
C HIS A 49 -3.56 -9.55 7.88
N ALA A 50 -4.89 -9.57 7.74
CA ALA A 50 -5.61 -10.78 7.38
C ALA A 50 -5.30 -11.23 5.96
N PHE A 51 -5.20 -10.28 5.04
CA PHE A 51 -4.93 -10.56 3.63
C PHE A 51 -3.57 -11.25 3.42
N ILE A 52 -2.53 -10.76 4.11
CA ILE A 52 -1.17 -11.30 3.93
C ILE A 52 -0.78 -12.36 4.98
N GLY A 53 -1.62 -12.60 5.99
CA GLY A 53 -1.32 -13.56 7.04
C GLY A 53 -0.17 -13.13 7.97
N TRP A 54 -0.04 -11.83 8.22
CA TRP A 54 0.99 -11.27 9.09
C TRP A 54 0.35 -10.73 10.35
N GLU A 55 0.79 -11.20 11.51
CA GLU A 55 0.18 -10.88 12.80
C GLU A 55 0.92 -9.78 13.58
N ARG A 56 2.10 -9.38 13.11
CA ARG A 56 2.92 -8.37 13.77
C ARG A 56 2.66 -6.99 13.17
N PRO A 57 3.20 -5.91 13.76
CA PRO A 57 2.96 -4.56 13.25
C PRO A 57 3.34 -4.36 11.80
N ILE A 58 2.58 -3.51 11.12
CA ILE A 58 2.84 -3.07 9.75
C ILE A 58 2.85 -1.54 9.76
N LEU A 59 3.90 -0.95 9.20
CA LEU A 59 3.95 0.49 8.93
C LEU A 59 3.54 0.70 7.47
N THR A 60 2.57 1.56 7.24
CA THR A 60 2.21 1.96 5.88
C THR A 60 2.69 3.39 5.62
N ASP A 61 3.22 3.63 4.42
CA ASP A 61 3.63 4.98 4.03
C ASP A 61 2.44 5.82 3.57
N SER A 62 2.68 7.09 3.26
CA SER A 62 1.60 7.98 2.82
C SER A 62 1.13 7.73 1.39
N GLY A 63 1.97 7.10 0.57
CA GLY A 63 1.73 6.92 -0.85
C GLY A 63 2.02 8.16 -1.70
N GLY A 64 2.22 9.31 -1.08
CA GLY A 64 2.38 10.58 -1.80
C GLY A 64 3.62 10.64 -2.67
N TYR A 65 4.74 10.17 -2.16
CA TYR A 65 5.99 10.14 -2.94
C TYR A 65 5.86 9.22 -4.16
N GLN A 66 5.25 8.06 -4.01
CA GLN A 66 5.07 7.13 -5.13
C GLN A 66 4.12 7.70 -6.19
N VAL A 67 3.08 8.43 -5.82
CA VAL A 67 2.25 9.14 -6.77
C VAL A 67 3.10 10.13 -7.57
N TYR A 68 3.97 10.86 -6.89
CA TYR A 68 4.86 11.82 -7.54
C TYR A 68 5.86 11.13 -8.48
N SER A 69 6.49 10.04 -8.03
CA SER A 69 7.61 9.42 -8.75
C SER A 69 7.18 8.38 -9.80
N LEU A 70 6.06 7.69 -9.60
CA LEU A 70 5.67 6.55 -10.42
C LEU A 70 4.52 6.82 -11.38
N SER A 71 3.75 7.88 -11.18
CA SER A 71 2.63 8.17 -12.07
C SER A 71 3.04 9.17 -13.15
N ASP A 72 2.72 8.84 -14.41
CA ASP A 72 3.14 9.64 -15.56
C ASP A 72 2.30 10.90 -15.74
N ASN A 73 0.99 10.79 -15.59
CA ASN A 73 0.05 11.90 -15.82
C ASN A 73 -0.54 12.37 -14.50
N ARG A 74 0.29 13.01 -13.69
CA ARG A 74 -0.16 13.59 -12.42
C ARG A 74 -0.41 15.08 -12.56
N LYS A 75 -1.43 15.56 -11.85
CA LYS A 75 -1.68 16.98 -11.66
C LYS A 75 -1.70 17.26 -10.16
N ILE A 76 -0.78 18.09 -9.71
CA ILE A 76 -0.68 18.47 -8.31
C ILE A 76 -1.43 19.78 -8.12
N LYS A 77 -2.43 19.75 -7.22
CA LYS A 77 -3.19 20.93 -6.80
C LYS A 77 -3.17 21.01 -5.28
N GLU A 78 -3.60 22.15 -4.74
CA GLU A 78 -3.67 22.35 -3.30
C GLU A 78 -4.61 21.34 -2.63
N GLU A 79 -5.72 21.00 -3.27
CA GLU A 79 -6.69 20.04 -2.75
C GLU A 79 -6.19 18.61 -2.75
N GLY A 80 -5.26 18.27 -3.66
CA GLY A 80 -4.76 16.90 -3.80
C GLY A 80 -4.04 16.64 -5.10
N VAL A 81 -3.78 15.39 -5.38
CA VAL A 81 -3.07 14.94 -6.58
C VAL A 81 -3.96 14.02 -7.40
N THR A 82 -4.20 14.39 -8.65
CA THR A 82 -4.86 13.52 -9.64
C THR A 82 -3.79 12.80 -10.44
N PHE A 83 -3.94 11.48 -10.60
CA PHE A 83 -2.96 10.68 -11.32
C PHE A 83 -3.63 9.52 -12.06
N LYS A 84 -2.90 8.95 -13.03
CA LYS A 84 -3.30 7.72 -13.71
C LYS A 84 -2.52 6.54 -13.18
N SER A 85 -3.21 5.41 -12.98
CA SER A 85 -2.57 4.17 -12.58
C SER A 85 -1.57 3.69 -13.66
N HIS A 86 -0.37 3.31 -13.25
CA HIS A 86 0.61 2.71 -14.16
C HIS A 86 0.26 1.27 -14.55
N ILE A 87 -0.75 0.68 -13.91
CA ILE A 87 -1.19 -0.69 -14.17
C ILE A 87 -2.20 -0.74 -15.31
N ASP A 88 -3.28 0.08 -15.22
CA ASP A 88 -4.40 0.02 -16.17
C ASP A 88 -4.80 1.39 -16.74
N GLY A 89 -4.12 2.46 -16.36
CA GLY A 89 -4.42 3.81 -16.84
C GLY A 89 -5.65 4.47 -16.23
N SER A 90 -6.28 3.84 -15.24
CA SER A 90 -7.45 4.44 -14.56
C SER A 90 -7.05 5.71 -13.81
N LYS A 91 -7.98 6.67 -13.73
CA LYS A 91 -7.74 7.93 -13.03
C LYS A 91 -8.09 7.82 -11.56
N HIS A 92 -7.24 8.37 -10.72
CA HIS A 92 -7.41 8.39 -9.27
C HIS A 92 -7.05 9.76 -8.71
N ILE A 93 -7.53 10.04 -7.51
CA ILE A 93 -7.18 11.25 -6.78
C ILE A 93 -6.79 10.89 -5.35
N PHE A 94 -5.65 11.44 -4.89
CA PHE A 94 -5.26 11.37 -3.48
C PHE A 94 -5.39 12.77 -2.88
N THR A 95 -6.24 12.90 -1.88
CA THR A 95 -6.36 14.09 -1.04
C THR A 95 -5.92 13.71 0.38
N PRO A 96 -5.55 14.69 1.24
CA PRO A 96 -5.24 14.36 2.63
C PRO A 96 -6.35 13.58 3.32
N GLU A 97 -7.60 13.93 3.06
CA GLU A 97 -8.76 13.28 3.66
C GLU A 97 -8.95 11.84 3.17
N ASN A 98 -8.94 11.63 1.85
CA ASN A 98 -9.18 10.28 1.32
C ASN A 98 -8.01 9.34 1.57
N VAL A 99 -6.78 9.85 1.66
CA VAL A 99 -5.63 9.02 2.04
C VAL A 99 -5.79 8.50 3.47
N MET A 100 -6.33 9.30 4.38
CA MET A 100 -6.64 8.82 5.73
C MET A 100 -7.68 7.70 5.72
N ASP A 101 -8.70 7.81 4.89
CA ASP A 101 -9.70 6.75 4.72
C ASP A 101 -9.08 5.48 4.12
N ILE A 102 -8.18 5.63 3.15
CA ILE A 102 -7.41 4.54 2.56
C ILE A 102 -6.60 3.82 3.65
N GLN A 103 -5.89 4.56 4.50
CA GLN A 103 -5.10 3.99 5.59
C GLN A 103 -5.97 3.20 6.58
N ARG A 104 -7.18 3.69 6.87
CA ARG A 104 -8.10 2.98 7.76
C ARG A 104 -8.60 1.67 7.14
N THR A 105 -8.76 1.62 5.82
CA THR A 105 -9.20 0.42 5.10
C THR A 105 -8.09 -0.64 5.04
N ILE A 106 -6.86 -0.20 4.87
CA ILE A 106 -5.71 -1.08 4.88
C ILE A 106 -5.45 -1.57 6.31
#